data_7cc2071773883052069a4e2dfbcd11f4
#
_entry.id   7cc2071773883052069a4e2dfbcd11f4
#
_cell.length_a   1.000
_cell.length_b   1.000
_cell.length_c   1.000
_cell.angle_alpha   90.00
_cell.angle_beta   90.00
_cell.angle_gamma   90.00
#
_symmetry.space_group_name_H-M   'P 1'
#
loop_
_entity.id
_entity.type
_entity.pdbx_description
1 polymer ?
#
loop_
_entity_poly.entity_id
_entity_poly.type
_entity_poly.pdbx_seq_one_letter_code
_entity_poly.pdbx_strand_id
1 'polypeptide(L)'
;MATKIEKKIVGYALVNEQDKKDAENKAAELEAQKIAATKVVQIGEPLSRPDKLVGNTYKIKTPVTEHALYITINDVIMNDGTPQEHRRPFEIFINSKNMEHFQWIVALTRVMSAVFRKGGDVTFLVEELKSVFEPSGGYFKKGGKFVPSLVAEIGEVVEQHLQEIGMLKKPGLDQHQQKLVAEKKAEYLEKHAKADEEVTAEGFPKGAQLCGKCNTKAAIVMDGCLTCLNCGESKCG
;
A
#
# COMPACT_ATOMS: atom_id res chain seq x y z
N MET A 1 36.38 -10.49 51.82
CA MET A 1 35.84 -11.86 51.63
C MET A 1 36.62 -12.49 50.51
N ALA A 2 37.19 -13.67 50.69
CA ALA A 2 37.92 -14.37 49.65
C ALA A 2 36.94 -15.25 48.86
N THR A 3 36.83 -15.03 47.54
CA THR A 3 35.98 -15.82 46.67
C THR A 3 36.75 -17.03 46.17
N LYS A 4 36.32 -18.24 46.49
CA LYS A 4 36.93 -19.48 46.05
C LYS A 4 36.60 -19.75 44.59
N ILE A 5 37.61 -19.77 43.73
CA ILE A 5 37.45 -20.07 42.30
C ILE A 5 37.57 -21.58 42.09
N GLU A 6 36.47 -22.24 41.68
CA GLU A 6 36.41 -23.71 41.50
C GLU A 6 36.77 -24.15 40.06
N LYS A 7 36.84 -23.22 39.11
CA LYS A 7 37.17 -23.52 37.69
C LYS A 7 38.62 -23.19 37.40
N LYS A 8 39.27 -24.04 36.56
CA LYS A 8 40.64 -23.81 36.12
C LYS A 8 40.73 -22.50 35.31
N ILE A 9 41.67 -21.63 35.67
CA ILE A 9 41.93 -20.40 34.94
C ILE A 9 42.57 -20.79 33.60
N VAL A 10 41.91 -20.48 32.48
CA VAL A 10 42.35 -20.78 31.09
C VAL A 10 43.00 -19.59 30.38
N GLY A 11 42.98 -18.40 30.99
CA GLY A 11 43.61 -17.22 30.49
C GLY A 11 43.42 -16.02 31.39
N TYR A 12 44.26 -15.00 31.24
CA TYR A 12 44.11 -13.70 31.88
C TYR A 12 44.39 -12.60 30.87
N ALA A 13 43.71 -11.47 31.02
CA ALA A 13 43.95 -10.25 30.27
C ALA A 13 43.87 -9.04 31.20
N LEU A 14 44.66 -8.02 30.92
CA LEU A 14 44.53 -6.74 31.59
C LEU A 14 43.32 -6.00 31.00
N VAL A 15 42.31 -5.80 31.80
CA VAL A 15 41.13 -5.02 31.39
C VAL A 15 41.33 -3.58 31.79
N ASN A 16 41.50 -2.70 30.76
CA ASN A 16 41.58 -1.28 30.95
C ASN A 16 40.17 -0.70 31.24
N GLU A 17 40.15 0.52 31.83
CA GLU A 17 38.83 1.19 32.07
C GLU A 17 38.05 1.44 30.79
N GLN A 18 38.74 1.59 29.65
CA GLN A 18 38.16 1.74 28.32
C GLN A 18 37.43 0.44 27.91
N ASP A 19 38.08 -0.72 28.07
CA ASP A 19 37.50 -2.03 27.75
C ASP A 19 36.25 -2.35 28.60
N LYS A 20 36.22 -1.88 29.85
CA LYS A 20 35.03 -2.00 30.74
C LYS A 20 33.87 -1.17 30.21
N LYS A 21 34.12 0.10 29.85
CA LYS A 21 33.11 1.01 29.29
C LYS A 21 32.55 0.49 27.96
N ASP A 22 33.43 -0.03 27.08
CA ASP A 22 33.01 -0.59 25.80
C ASP A 22 32.17 -1.87 25.96
N ALA A 23 32.54 -2.72 26.96
CA ALA A 23 31.75 -3.91 27.32
C ALA A 23 30.38 -3.54 27.92
N GLU A 24 30.31 -2.52 28.79
CA GLU A 24 29.06 -2.01 29.35
C GLU A 24 28.16 -1.38 28.28
N ASN A 25 28.72 -0.58 27.36
CA ASN A 25 27.99 0.01 26.25
C ASN A 25 27.44 -1.07 25.32
N LYS A 26 28.27 -2.08 24.98
CA LYS A 26 27.84 -3.20 24.13
C LYS A 26 26.79 -4.07 24.79
N ALA A 27 26.85 -4.24 26.10
CA ALA A 27 25.82 -4.94 26.87
C ALA A 27 24.50 -4.14 26.91
N ALA A 28 24.57 -2.82 27.11
CA ALA A 28 23.42 -1.94 27.07
C ALA A 28 22.76 -1.88 25.69
N GLU A 29 23.55 -1.83 24.61
CA GLU A 29 23.04 -1.91 23.23
C GLU A 29 22.35 -3.24 22.93
N LEU A 30 22.95 -4.35 23.39
CA LEU A 30 22.37 -5.69 23.22
C LEU A 30 21.07 -5.86 24.01
N GLU A 31 20.99 -5.25 25.19
CA GLU A 31 19.78 -5.26 26.03
C GLU A 31 18.69 -4.36 25.44
N ALA A 32 19.05 -3.19 24.91
CA ALA A 32 18.16 -2.31 24.18
C ALA A 32 17.61 -2.98 22.90
N GLN A 33 18.45 -3.71 22.14
CA GLN A 33 18.03 -4.50 21.00
C GLN A 33 17.08 -5.65 21.37
N LYS A 34 17.32 -6.34 22.48
CA LYS A 34 16.43 -7.39 23.00
C LYS A 34 15.09 -6.82 23.44
N ILE A 35 15.07 -5.66 24.11
CA ILE A 35 13.84 -4.98 24.54
C ILE A 35 13.06 -4.49 23.32
N ALA A 36 13.73 -3.96 22.30
CA ALA A 36 13.11 -3.57 21.02
C ALA A 36 12.51 -4.78 20.29
N ALA A 37 13.23 -5.90 20.22
CA ALA A 37 12.75 -7.15 19.61
C ALA A 37 11.54 -7.76 20.34
N THR A 38 11.45 -7.60 21.67
CA THR A 38 10.33 -8.10 22.48
C THR A 38 9.07 -7.23 22.35
N LYS A 39 9.20 -6.00 21.87
CA LYS A 39 8.07 -5.07 21.62
C LYS A 39 7.51 -5.13 20.21
N VAL A 40 8.10 -5.92 19.32
CA VAL A 40 7.62 -6.06 17.93
C VAL A 40 6.31 -6.86 17.93
N VAL A 41 5.24 -6.19 17.51
CA VAL A 41 3.90 -6.81 17.38
C VAL A 41 3.90 -7.70 16.14
N GLN A 42 3.45 -8.96 16.31
CA GLN A 42 3.36 -9.93 15.22
C GLN A 42 2.14 -9.65 14.32
N ILE A 43 2.23 -9.97 13.04
CA ILE A 43 1.15 -9.74 12.07
C ILE A 43 -0.17 -10.45 12.47
N GLY A 44 -0.09 -11.57 13.17
CA GLY A 44 -1.25 -12.39 13.56
C GLY A 44 -1.95 -11.97 14.86
N GLU A 45 -1.46 -10.96 15.58
CA GLU A 45 -2.03 -10.55 16.86
C GLU A 45 -3.29 -9.70 16.66
N PRO A 46 -4.36 -9.94 17.47
CA PRO A 46 -5.54 -9.07 17.50
C PRO A 46 -5.16 -7.67 18.00
N LEU A 47 -5.61 -6.66 17.29
CA LEU A 47 -5.29 -5.27 17.59
C LEU A 47 -6.44 -4.58 18.32
N SER A 48 -6.13 -3.83 19.36
CA SER A 48 -7.04 -2.82 19.92
C SER A 48 -6.97 -1.56 19.07
N ARG A 49 -8.08 -0.81 18.96
CA ARG A 49 -8.12 0.41 18.15
C ARG A 49 -7.30 1.51 18.81
N PRO A 50 -6.26 2.03 18.14
CA PRO A 50 -5.53 3.20 18.61
C PRO A 50 -6.36 4.48 18.41
N ASP A 51 -5.99 5.55 19.11
CA ASP A 51 -6.68 6.85 19.00
C ASP A 51 -6.54 7.47 17.61
N LYS A 52 -5.40 7.25 16.94
CA LYS A 52 -5.09 7.78 15.61
C LYS A 52 -4.80 6.65 14.62
N LEU A 53 -5.43 6.73 13.45
CA LEU A 53 -5.19 5.87 12.30
C LEU A 53 -4.77 6.72 11.09
N VAL A 54 -4.03 6.13 10.18
CA VAL A 54 -3.66 6.74 8.89
C VAL A 54 -4.46 6.04 7.81
N GLY A 55 -5.05 6.77 6.87
CA GLY A 55 -5.89 6.13 5.86
C GLY A 55 -5.99 6.88 4.55
N ASN A 56 -6.50 6.17 3.55
CA ASN A 56 -6.75 6.69 2.21
C ASN A 56 -8.25 6.63 1.91
N THR A 57 -8.74 7.65 1.18
CA THR A 57 -10.11 7.68 0.69
C THR A 57 -10.11 7.56 -0.83
N TYR A 58 -10.81 6.55 -1.33
CA TYR A 58 -10.96 6.24 -2.74
C TYR A 58 -12.35 6.66 -3.22
N LYS A 59 -12.43 7.28 -4.40
CA LYS A 59 -13.69 7.67 -5.03
C LYS A 59 -14.01 6.70 -6.16
N ILE A 60 -15.16 6.04 -6.07
CA ILE A 60 -15.72 5.22 -7.14
C ILE A 60 -16.90 5.98 -7.74
N LYS A 61 -16.98 6.03 -9.06
CA LYS A 61 -18.16 6.47 -9.79
C LYS A 61 -18.53 5.42 -10.83
N THR A 62 -19.59 4.71 -10.55
CA THR A 62 -20.12 3.67 -11.44
C THR A 62 -21.14 4.26 -12.43
N PRO A 63 -21.33 3.67 -13.61
CA PRO A 63 -22.40 4.07 -14.53
C PRO A 63 -23.80 3.75 -14.00
N VAL A 64 -23.90 2.80 -13.07
CA VAL A 64 -25.20 2.29 -12.52
C VAL A 64 -25.68 3.07 -11.30
N THR A 65 -24.90 4.02 -10.78
CA THR A 65 -25.27 4.85 -9.64
C THR A 65 -25.15 6.34 -9.96
N GLU A 66 -26.15 7.15 -9.59
CA GLU A 66 -26.07 8.61 -9.77
C GLU A 66 -24.96 9.23 -8.95
N HIS A 67 -24.72 8.71 -7.76
CA HIS A 67 -23.79 9.27 -6.78
C HIS A 67 -22.53 8.44 -6.67
N ALA A 68 -21.40 9.11 -6.48
CA ALA A 68 -20.14 8.45 -6.21
C ALA A 68 -20.15 7.82 -4.81
N LEU A 69 -19.44 6.68 -4.70
CA LEU A 69 -19.10 6.07 -3.42
C LEU A 69 -17.70 6.53 -3.01
N TYR A 70 -17.53 6.79 -1.73
CA TYR A 70 -16.25 7.11 -1.11
C TYR A 70 -15.89 6.01 -0.13
N ILE A 71 -14.83 5.27 -0.44
CA ILE A 71 -14.34 4.16 0.38
C ILE A 71 -13.12 4.67 1.14
N THR A 72 -13.22 4.72 2.46
CA THR A 72 -12.12 5.08 3.34
C THR A 72 -11.60 3.83 4.02
N ILE A 73 -10.31 3.54 3.84
CA ILE A 73 -9.61 2.45 4.52
C ILE A 73 -8.57 3.09 5.41
N ASN A 74 -8.68 2.83 6.71
CA ASN A 74 -7.76 3.30 7.72
C ASN A 74 -6.86 2.18 8.18
N ASP A 75 -5.57 2.50 8.30
CA ASP A 75 -4.50 1.58 8.68
C ASP A 75 -3.94 1.92 10.05
N VAL A 76 -3.48 0.90 10.73
CA VAL A 76 -2.57 1.04 11.85
C VAL A 76 -1.13 0.89 11.37
N ILE A 77 -0.25 1.74 11.87
CA ILE A 77 1.19 1.61 11.68
C ILE A 77 1.70 0.73 12.81
N MET A 78 2.23 -0.42 12.44
CA MET A 78 2.80 -1.39 13.38
C MET A 78 4.30 -1.16 13.47
N ASN A 79 4.86 -1.25 14.68
CA ASN A 79 6.29 -1.13 14.94
C ASN A 79 6.89 0.20 14.44
N ASP A 80 6.13 1.29 14.61
CA ASP A 80 6.51 2.65 14.17
C ASP A 80 7.94 3.01 14.62
N GLY A 81 8.73 3.55 13.68
CA GLY A 81 10.12 3.94 13.90
C GLY A 81 11.12 2.79 14.03
N THR A 82 10.73 1.56 13.72
CA THR A 82 11.62 0.39 13.71
C THR A 82 11.86 -0.13 12.29
N PRO A 83 12.92 -0.94 12.04
CA PRO A 83 13.11 -1.60 10.75
C PRO A 83 11.98 -2.57 10.36
N GLN A 84 11.12 -2.93 11.31
CA GLN A 84 9.95 -3.80 11.12
C GLN A 84 8.65 -3.00 10.97
N GLU A 85 8.74 -1.69 10.73
CA GLU A 85 7.57 -0.86 10.48
C GLU A 85 6.80 -1.35 9.25
N HIS A 86 5.50 -1.55 9.43
CA HIS A 86 4.60 -1.89 8.34
C HIS A 86 3.19 -1.37 8.62
N ARG A 87 2.44 -1.12 7.55
CA ARG A 87 1.04 -0.70 7.61
C ARG A 87 0.14 -1.92 7.49
N ARG A 88 -0.98 -1.88 8.22
CA ARG A 88 -1.99 -2.93 8.18
C ARG A 88 -3.38 -2.30 8.20
N PRO A 89 -4.31 -2.74 7.33
CA PRO A 89 -5.67 -2.21 7.34
C PRO A 89 -6.34 -2.57 8.68
N PHE A 90 -7.11 -1.63 9.22
CA PHE A 90 -7.77 -1.78 10.50
C PHE A 90 -9.29 -1.63 10.39
N GLU A 91 -9.76 -0.66 9.62
CA GLU A 91 -11.18 -0.39 9.43
C GLU A 91 -11.48 0.15 8.03
N ILE A 92 -12.69 -0.13 7.54
CA ILE A 92 -13.16 0.35 6.25
C ILE A 92 -14.54 0.97 6.41
N PHE A 93 -14.76 2.10 5.75
CA PHE A 93 -16.04 2.81 5.68
C PHE A 93 -16.40 3.12 4.24
N ILE A 94 -17.68 3.04 3.93
CA ILE A 94 -18.20 3.41 2.62
C ILE A 94 -19.29 4.47 2.83
N ASN A 95 -19.08 5.64 2.23
CA ASN A 95 -20.01 6.75 2.27
C ASN A 95 -20.55 7.02 0.86
N SER A 96 -21.87 7.17 0.75
CA SER A 96 -22.54 7.57 -0.49
C SER A 96 -23.81 8.35 -0.16
N LYS A 97 -24.24 9.20 -1.09
CA LYS A 97 -25.57 9.82 -1.03
C LYS A 97 -26.69 8.84 -1.45
N ASN A 98 -26.33 7.75 -2.13
CA ASN A 98 -27.28 6.70 -2.46
C ASN A 98 -27.57 5.86 -1.22
N MET A 99 -28.84 5.85 -0.80
CA MET A 99 -29.30 5.11 0.38
C MET A 99 -29.81 3.69 0.03
N GLU A 100 -29.85 3.34 -1.25
CA GLU A 100 -30.14 1.97 -1.67
C GLU A 100 -29.07 1.01 -1.12
N HIS A 101 -29.51 -0.08 -0.54
CA HIS A 101 -28.64 -1.10 0.05
C HIS A 101 -27.73 -0.62 1.20
N PHE A 102 -27.96 0.58 1.75
CA PHE A 102 -27.10 1.16 2.78
C PHE A 102 -26.83 0.22 3.95
N GLN A 103 -27.87 -0.46 4.45
CA GLN A 103 -27.72 -1.44 5.54
C GLN A 103 -26.80 -2.62 5.20
N TRP A 104 -26.83 -3.09 3.94
CA TRP A 104 -25.95 -4.16 3.48
C TRP A 104 -24.50 -3.67 3.34
N ILE A 105 -24.31 -2.45 2.86
CA ILE A 105 -22.98 -1.82 2.78
C ILE A 105 -22.40 -1.66 4.18
N VAL A 106 -23.19 -1.19 5.15
CA VAL A 106 -22.74 -1.07 6.55
C VAL A 106 -22.42 -2.45 7.14
N ALA A 107 -23.24 -3.45 6.90
CA ALA A 107 -22.98 -4.81 7.38
C ALA A 107 -21.67 -5.35 6.80
N LEU A 108 -21.45 -5.22 5.49
CA LEU A 108 -20.24 -5.63 4.80
C LEU A 108 -19.00 -4.95 5.38
N THR A 109 -19.02 -3.62 5.51
CA THR A 109 -17.87 -2.86 6.04
C THR A 109 -17.56 -3.22 7.49
N ARG A 110 -18.57 -3.51 8.31
CA ARG A 110 -18.39 -3.99 9.70
C ARG A 110 -17.72 -5.36 9.73
N VAL A 111 -18.15 -6.30 8.86
CA VAL A 111 -17.55 -7.64 8.78
C VAL A 111 -16.09 -7.53 8.31
N MET A 112 -15.83 -6.76 7.24
CA MET A 112 -14.48 -6.54 6.74
C MET A 112 -13.57 -5.92 7.81
N SER A 113 -14.04 -4.89 8.51
CA SER A 113 -13.30 -4.27 9.61
C SER A 113 -13.02 -5.27 10.75
N ALA A 114 -13.95 -6.19 11.04
CA ALA A 114 -13.72 -7.25 12.03
C ALA A 114 -12.64 -8.23 11.57
N VAL A 115 -12.61 -8.59 10.28
CA VAL A 115 -11.55 -9.44 9.69
C VAL A 115 -10.20 -8.73 9.77
N PHE A 116 -10.12 -7.44 9.42
CA PHE A 116 -8.88 -6.66 9.53
C PHE A 116 -8.31 -6.67 10.97
N ARG A 117 -9.18 -6.46 11.96
CA ARG A 117 -8.78 -6.43 13.39
C ARG A 117 -8.39 -7.78 13.95
N LYS A 118 -8.97 -8.87 13.41
CA LYS A 118 -8.65 -10.22 13.89
C LYS A 118 -7.18 -10.57 13.67
N GLY A 119 -6.55 -9.99 12.66
CA GLY A 119 -5.18 -10.29 12.31
C GLY A 119 -5.01 -11.41 11.30
N GLY A 120 -3.75 -11.67 10.95
CA GLY A 120 -3.39 -12.66 9.95
C GLY A 120 -3.51 -12.15 8.51
N ASP A 121 -3.57 -13.10 7.58
CA ASP A 121 -3.73 -12.78 6.17
C ASP A 121 -5.16 -12.32 5.88
N VAL A 122 -5.28 -11.15 5.28
CA VAL A 122 -6.55 -10.53 4.88
C VAL A 122 -6.66 -10.42 3.35
N THR A 123 -5.68 -10.91 2.62
CA THR A 123 -5.61 -10.79 1.15
C THR A 123 -6.69 -11.61 0.44
N PHE A 124 -7.16 -12.69 1.06
CA PHE A 124 -8.25 -13.50 0.55
C PHE A 124 -9.55 -12.71 0.32
N LEU A 125 -9.79 -11.64 1.10
CA LEU A 125 -10.97 -10.79 0.94
C LEU A 125 -11.06 -10.18 -0.47
N VAL A 126 -9.94 -9.97 -1.13
CA VAL A 126 -9.90 -9.43 -2.49
C VAL A 126 -10.55 -10.39 -3.47
N GLU A 127 -10.18 -11.68 -3.39
CA GLU A 127 -10.73 -12.72 -4.27
C GLU A 127 -12.22 -12.94 -4.02
N GLU A 128 -12.62 -13.02 -2.75
CA GLU A 128 -14.02 -13.20 -2.35
C GLU A 128 -14.91 -12.05 -2.84
N LEU A 129 -14.48 -10.80 -2.65
CA LEU A 129 -15.23 -9.64 -3.11
C LEU A 129 -15.29 -9.56 -4.64
N LYS A 130 -14.19 -9.84 -5.34
CA LYS A 130 -14.11 -9.77 -6.81
C LYS A 130 -14.90 -10.90 -7.49
N SER A 131 -15.17 -11.99 -6.79
CA SER A 131 -15.98 -13.12 -7.27
C SER A 131 -17.48 -12.85 -7.26
N VAL A 132 -17.92 -11.77 -6.60
CA VAL A 132 -19.35 -11.43 -6.54
C VAL A 132 -19.80 -10.82 -7.86
N PHE A 133 -20.85 -11.39 -8.45
CA PHE A 133 -21.47 -10.87 -9.67
C PHE A 133 -22.90 -10.37 -9.39
N GLU A 134 -23.32 -9.39 -10.16
CA GLU A 134 -24.67 -8.83 -10.12
C GLU A 134 -25.57 -9.63 -11.09
N PRO A 135 -26.68 -10.25 -10.63
CA PRO A 135 -27.56 -11.03 -11.50
C PRO A 135 -28.18 -10.24 -12.65
N SER A 136 -28.34 -8.93 -12.48
CA SER A 136 -28.83 -8.03 -13.54
C SER A 136 -27.76 -7.67 -14.58
N GLY A 137 -26.54 -8.16 -14.41
CA GLY A 137 -25.37 -7.88 -15.25
C GLY A 137 -24.44 -6.85 -14.64
N GLY A 138 -23.15 -6.96 -14.97
CA GLY A 138 -22.13 -5.98 -14.59
C GLY A 138 -22.15 -4.74 -15.49
N TYR A 139 -21.11 -3.94 -15.40
CA TYR A 139 -20.96 -2.73 -16.21
C TYR A 139 -19.51 -2.52 -16.68
N PHE A 140 -19.36 -1.68 -17.69
CA PHE A 140 -18.06 -1.29 -18.19
C PHE A 140 -17.65 0.06 -17.61
N LYS A 141 -16.44 0.12 -17.09
CA LYS A 141 -15.80 1.39 -16.70
C LYS A 141 -15.29 2.14 -17.92
N LYS A 142 -15.02 3.42 -17.76
CA LYS A 142 -14.24 4.18 -18.74
C LYS A 142 -12.89 3.49 -18.96
N GLY A 143 -12.56 3.24 -20.24
CA GLY A 143 -11.40 2.45 -20.62
C GLY A 143 -11.70 0.97 -20.91
N GLY A 144 -12.99 0.58 -20.96
CA GLY A 144 -13.43 -0.75 -21.44
C GLY A 144 -13.25 -1.90 -20.45
N LYS A 145 -12.88 -1.64 -19.21
CA LYS A 145 -12.76 -2.70 -18.18
C LYS A 145 -14.15 -3.10 -17.68
N PHE A 146 -14.49 -4.39 -17.85
CA PHE A 146 -15.70 -4.96 -17.30
C PHE A 146 -15.60 -5.16 -15.79
N VAL A 147 -16.67 -4.82 -15.07
CA VAL A 147 -16.82 -5.01 -13.62
C VAL A 147 -18.10 -5.81 -13.36
N PRO A 148 -18.02 -6.99 -12.74
CA PRO A 148 -19.17 -7.88 -12.59
C PRO A 148 -20.20 -7.38 -11.57
N SER A 149 -19.81 -6.55 -10.59
CA SER A 149 -20.70 -5.95 -9.60
C SER A 149 -20.08 -4.78 -8.87
N LEU A 150 -20.90 -4.00 -8.16
CA LEU A 150 -20.41 -2.96 -7.25
C LEU A 150 -19.52 -3.55 -6.13
N VAL A 151 -19.85 -4.73 -5.64
CA VAL A 151 -19.05 -5.42 -4.60
C VAL A 151 -17.68 -5.80 -5.16
N ALA A 152 -17.62 -6.27 -6.40
CA ALA A 152 -16.35 -6.55 -7.07
C ALA A 152 -15.49 -5.28 -7.25
N GLU A 153 -16.13 -4.12 -7.52
CA GLU A 153 -15.41 -2.83 -7.59
C GLU A 153 -14.85 -2.40 -6.23
N ILE A 154 -15.58 -2.65 -5.14
CA ILE A 154 -15.06 -2.48 -3.77
C ILE A 154 -13.85 -3.39 -3.55
N GLY A 155 -13.91 -4.63 -4.00
CA GLY A 155 -12.79 -5.58 -3.98
C GLY A 155 -11.55 -5.07 -4.72
N GLU A 156 -11.72 -4.41 -5.88
CA GLU A 156 -10.62 -3.77 -6.60
C GLU A 156 -9.97 -2.63 -5.81
N VAL A 157 -10.76 -1.85 -5.06
CA VAL A 157 -10.22 -0.78 -4.19
C VAL A 157 -9.44 -1.37 -3.03
N VAL A 158 -9.95 -2.44 -2.41
CA VAL A 158 -9.22 -3.15 -1.34
C VAL A 158 -7.91 -3.71 -1.88
N GLU A 159 -7.91 -4.34 -3.06
CA GLU A 159 -6.70 -4.83 -3.73
C GLU A 159 -5.68 -3.71 -3.95
N GLN A 160 -6.12 -2.58 -4.52
CA GLN A 160 -5.27 -1.41 -4.73
C GLN A 160 -4.66 -0.93 -3.41
N HIS A 161 -5.46 -0.83 -2.36
CA HIS A 161 -5.00 -0.40 -1.04
C HIS A 161 -3.96 -1.34 -0.45
N LEU A 162 -4.21 -2.67 -0.48
CA LEU A 162 -3.26 -3.68 0.00
C LEU A 162 -1.95 -3.68 -0.79
N GLN A 163 -2.00 -3.36 -2.10
CA GLN A 163 -0.80 -3.16 -2.92
C GLN A 163 -0.05 -1.88 -2.55
N GLU A 164 -0.76 -0.80 -2.21
CA GLU A 164 -0.13 0.47 -1.80
C GLU A 164 0.60 0.36 -0.46
N ILE A 165 0.04 -0.38 0.49
CA ILE A 165 0.68 -0.62 1.80
C ILE A 165 1.69 -1.79 1.79
N GLY A 166 1.87 -2.47 0.65
CA GLY A 166 2.87 -3.53 0.48
C GLY A 166 2.45 -4.91 0.95
N MET A 167 1.19 -5.13 1.33
CA MET A 167 0.66 -6.45 1.70
C MET A 167 0.40 -7.35 0.50
N LEU A 168 0.09 -6.76 -0.66
CA LEU A 168 -0.01 -7.47 -1.94
C LEU A 168 1.06 -6.96 -2.90
N LYS A 169 1.63 -7.88 -3.67
CA LYS A 169 2.54 -7.50 -4.76
C LYS A 169 1.72 -6.84 -5.87
N LYS A 170 2.15 -5.66 -6.31
CA LYS A 170 1.61 -5.07 -7.54
C LYS A 170 1.97 -6.00 -8.70
N PRO A 171 1.00 -6.43 -9.53
CA PRO A 171 1.34 -7.08 -10.78
C PRO A 171 2.21 -6.09 -11.57
N GLY A 172 3.45 -6.47 -11.85
CA GLY A 172 4.33 -5.69 -12.72
C GLY A 172 3.66 -5.56 -14.11
N LEU A 173 4.00 -4.50 -14.82
CA LEU A 173 3.66 -4.43 -16.24
C LEU A 173 4.24 -5.69 -16.91
N ASP A 174 3.44 -6.38 -17.71
CA ASP A 174 3.96 -7.49 -18.50
C ASP A 174 5.03 -6.99 -19.50
N GLN A 175 5.83 -7.89 -20.05
CA GLN A 175 6.93 -7.52 -20.94
C GLN A 175 6.43 -6.74 -22.17
N HIS A 176 5.21 -7.04 -22.64
CA HIS A 176 4.63 -6.35 -23.78
C HIS A 176 4.21 -4.91 -23.38
N GLN A 177 3.58 -4.73 -22.22
CA GLN A 177 3.20 -3.43 -21.69
C GLN A 177 4.43 -2.56 -21.39
N GLN A 178 5.50 -3.16 -20.84
CA GLN A 178 6.77 -2.46 -20.60
C GLN A 178 7.39 -1.93 -21.90
N LYS A 179 7.42 -2.76 -22.96
CA LYS A 179 7.88 -2.35 -24.27
C LYS A 179 7.04 -1.22 -24.84
N LEU A 180 5.72 -1.35 -24.79
CA LEU A 180 4.78 -0.36 -25.32
C LEU A 180 4.92 0.99 -24.61
N VAL A 181 5.08 0.99 -23.27
CA VAL A 181 5.34 2.21 -22.49
C VAL A 181 6.70 2.81 -22.85
N ALA A 182 7.74 1.98 -23.03
CA ALA A 182 9.07 2.43 -23.41
C ALA A 182 9.07 3.04 -24.82
N GLU A 183 8.41 2.39 -25.79
CA GLU A 183 8.26 2.89 -27.17
C GLU A 183 7.51 4.22 -27.20
N LYS A 184 6.38 4.32 -26.50
CA LYS A 184 5.61 5.55 -26.40
C LYS A 184 6.37 6.69 -25.71
N LYS A 185 7.16 6.37 -24.71
CA LYS A 185 8.05 7.33 -24.04
C LYS A 185 9.13 7.84 -25.00
N ALA A 186 9.76 6.94 -25.77
CA ALA A 186 10.77 7.29 -26.76
C ALA A 186 10.18 8.17 -27.87
N GLU A 187 9.03 7.78 -28.44
CA GLU A 187 8.30 8.53 -29.46
C GLU A 187 7.94 9.96 -28.99
N TYR A 188 7.49 10.10 -27.73
CA TYR A 188 7.19 11.39 -27.16
C TYR A 188 8.44 12.26 -27.04
N LEU A 189 9.52 11.71 -26.54
CA LEU A 189 10.80 12.42 -26.38
C LEU A 189 11.38 12.86 -27.74
N GLU A 190 11.29 12.01 -28.77
CA GLU A 190 11.72 12.37 -30.14
C GLU A 190 10.89 13.52 -30.74
N LYS A 191 9.56 13.48 -30.61
CA LYS A 191 8.67 14.53 -31.10
C LYS A 191 8.88 15.87 -30.39
N HIS A 192 9.31 15.86 -29.12
CA HIS A 192 9.48 17.04 -28.29
C HIS A 192 10.95 17.42 -28.04
N ALA A 193 11.91 16.65 -28.57
CA ALA A 193 13.35 16.95 -28.45
C ALA A 193 13.79 18.29 -29.07
N LYS A 194 12.93 18.95 -29.86
CA LYS A 194 13.16 20.27 -30.47
C LYS A 194 12.55 21.44 -29.69
N ALA A 195 11.73 21.18 -28.69
CA ALA A 195 11.26 22.21 -27.79
C ALA A 195 12.05 22.03 -26.48
N ASP A 196 12.61 23.11 -25.92
CA ASP A 196 13.32 23.15 -24.63
C ASP A 196 12.40 22.73 -23.44
N GLU A 197 11.73 21.58 -23.53
CA GLU A 197 10.94 21.05 -22.44
C GLU A 197 11.87 20.40 -21.43
N GLU A 198 12.13 21.14 -20.37
CA GLU A 198 12.85 20.66 -19.20
C GLU A 198 12.15 19.42 -18.61
N VAL A 199 12.88 18.33 -18.51
CA VAL A 199 12.44 17.09 -17.86
C VAL A 199 12.56 17.23 -16.34
N THR A 200 11.64 16.63 -15.60
CA THR A 200 11.75 16.54 -14.15
C THR A 200 12.92 15.60 -13.75
N ALA A 201 13.37 15.67 -12.51
CA ALA A 201 14.42 14.78 -11.98
C ALA A 201 14.07 13.27 -12.15
N GLU A 202 12.79 12.95 -12.27
CA GLU A 202 12.26 11.60 -12.49
C GLU A 202 12.18 11.21 -13.99
N GLY A 203 12.61 12.08 -14.90
CA GLY A 203 12.63 11.83 -16.34
C GLY A 203 11.26 11.92 -17.01
N PHE A 204 10.32 12.69 -16.45
CA PHE A 204 9.02 12.99 -17.05
C PHE A 204 8.94 14.44 -17.52
N PRO A 205 8.13 14.76 -18.56
CA PRO A 205 7.95 16.12 -19.02
C PRO A 205 7.37 17.04 -17.93
N LYS A 206 7.87 18.28 -17.81
CA LYS A 206 7.35 19.25 -16.82
C LYS A 206 5.87 19.59 -17.01
N GLY A 207 5.37 19.52 -18.24
CA GLY A 207 3.96 19.71 -18.61
C GLY A 207 3.04 18.53 -18.27
N ALA A 208 3.58 17.40 -17.79
CA ALA A 208 2.77 16.24 -17.47
C ALA A 208 1.76 16.51 -16.35
N GLN A 209 0.56 15.95 -16.51
CA GLN A 209 -0.51 16.01 -15.53
C GLN A 209 -0.35 14.90 -14.47
N LEU A 210 -1.01 15.06 -13.33
CA LEU A 210 -1.04 14.05 -12.29
C LEU A 210 -1.88 12.84 -12.76
N CYS A 211 -1.29 11.65 -12.73
CA CYS A 211 -2.01 10.42 -13.03
C CYS A 211 -2.96 10.06 -11.88
N GLY A 212 -4.25 9.85 -12.19
CA GLY A 212 -5.26 9.48 -11.18
C GLY A 212 -5.11 8.06 -10.62
N LYS A 213 -4.22 7.22 -11.20
CA LYS A 213 -4.01 5.84 -10.76
C LYS A 213 -2.75 5.69 -9.89
N CYS A 214 -1.62 6.25 -10.31
CA CYS A 214 -0.36 6.11 -9.60
C CYS A 214 0.08 7.38 -8.87
N ASN A 215 -0.69 8.47 -8.95
CA ASN A 215 -0.42 9.78 -8.35
C ASN A 215 0.95 10.38 -8.73
N THR A 216 1.55 9.92 -9.83
CA THR A 216 2.79 10.46 -10.38
C THR A 216 2.45 11.52 -11.43
N LYS A 217 3.19 12.62 -11.46
CA LYS A 217 3.06 13.67 -12.47
C LYS A 217 3.74 13.24 -13.79
N ALA A 218 3.13 12.25 -14.47
CA ALA A 218 3.67 11.57 -15.63
C ALA A 218 2.61 11.31 -16.73
N ALA A 219 1.41 11.89 -16.61
CA ALA A 219 0.35 11.71 -17.61
C ALA A 219 0.41 12.82 -18.67
N ILE A 220 0.50 12.43 -19.93
CA ILE A 220 0.55 13.31 -21.11
C ILE A 220 -0.53 12.93 -22.11
N VAL A 221 -0.96 13.89 -22.94
CA VAL A 221 -1.89 13.61 -24.03
C VAL A 221 -1.11 13.08 -25.22
N MET A 222 -1.39 11.83 -25.62
CA MET A 222 -0.83 11.17 -26.79
C MET A 222 -1.97 10.61 -27.62
N ASP A 223 -1.99 10.90 -28.91
CA ASP A 223 -2.99 10.42 -29.87
C ASP A 223 -4.45 10.63 -29.39
N GLY A 224 -4.71 11.75 -28.68
CA GLY A 224 -6.02 12.08 -28.11
C GLY A 224 -6.35 11.40 -26.78
N CYS A 225 -5.47 10.55 -26.25
CA CYS A 225 -5.64 9.84 -24.99
C CYS A 225 -4.67 10.38 -23.94
N LEU A 226 -5.15 10.55 -22.69
CA LEU A 226 -4.28 10.88 -21.56
C LEU A 226 -3.57 9.61 -21.08
N THR A 227 -2.29 9.47 -21.42
CA THR A 227 -1.49 8.27 -21.15
C THR A 227 -0.42 8.56 -20.10
N CYS A 228 -0.33 7.73 -19.08
CA CYS A 228 0.68 7.86 -18.03
C CYS A 228 1.96 7.11 -18.40
N LEU A 229 3.07 7.84 -18.47
CA LEU A 229 4.39 7.26 -18.79
C LEU A 229 5.01 6.45 -17.67
N ASN A 230 4.44 6.52 -16.45
CA ASN A 230 4.92 5.76 -15.31
C ASN A 230 4.23 4.38 -15.17
N CYS A 231 2.90 4.35 -15.21
CA CYS A 231 2.14 3.12 -14.95
C CYS A 231 1.40 2.57 -16.17
N GLY A 232 1.52 3.21 -17.34
CA GLY A 232 0.87 2.78 -18.58
C GLY A 232 -0.65 2.99 -18.63
N GLU A 233 -1.25 3.61 -17.59
CA GLU A 233 -2.69 3.92 -17.61
C GLU A 233 -3.01 4.87 -18.73
N SER A 234 -4.02 4.55 -19.53
CA SER A 234 -4.49 5.38 -20.62
C SER A 234 -5.99 5.63 -20.50
N LYS A 235 -6.39 6.90 -20.64
CA LYS A 235 -7.78 7.34 -20.64
C LYS A 235 -8.06 8.04 -21.95
N CYS A 236 -8.71 7.32 -22.84
CA CYS A 236 -9.29 7.88 -24.06
C CYS A 236 -10.68 8.40 -23.70
N GLY A 237 -10.96 9.68 -24.03
CA GLY A 237 -12.06 10.52 -23.60
C GLY A 237 -13.47 10.01 -23.73
#